data_a3d355a910a3fb20147f3155c44412e9
#
_entry.id   a3d355a910a3fb20147f3155c44412e9
#
_cell.length_a   1.000
_cell.length_b   1.000
_cell.length_c   1.000
_cell.angle_alpha   90.00
_cell.angle_beta   90.00
_cell.angle_gamma   90.00
#
_symmetry.space_group_name_H-M   'P 1'
#
loop_
_entity.id
_entity.type
_entity.pdbx_description
1 polymer ?
#
loop_
_entity_poly.entity_id
_entity_poly.type
_entity_poly.pdbx_seq_one_letter_code
_entity_poly.pdbx_strand_id
1 'polypeptide(L)'
;MAVFDGGRIVEVVYDSNLTLERLPEVCRTYTIEKAIVATVIDLSREVLSQLEDMAVPILLLNEKTSLPVENLYETPRTLGYDRMAAVVGANEQFPGRDILVIDAGTCITYEFVDAAARYHGG
;
A
#
# COMPACT_ATOMS: atom_id res chain seq x y z
N MET A 1 -1.95 -8.81 -4.81
CA MET A 1 -0.58 -8.28 -5.05
C MET A 1 -0.56 -7.54 -6.37
N ALA A 2 0.33 -6.58 -6.55
CA ALA A 2 0.57 -5.94 -7.84
C ALA A 2 2.07 -5.88 -8.11
N VAL A 3 2.46 -6.15 -9.35
CA VAL A 3 3.85 -6.05 -9.83
C VAL A 3 3.98 -4.76 -10.63
N PHE A 4 5.00 -3.98 -10.30
CA PHE A 4 5.30 -2.72 -10.96
C PHE A 4 6.63 -2.81 -11.69
N ASP A 5 6.69 -2.22 -12.87
CA ASP A 5 7.92 -1.96 -13.63
C ASP A 5 7.91 -0.51 -14.11
N GLY A 6 8.92 0.27 -13.73
CA GLY A 6 9.05 1.67 -14.09
C GLY A 6 7.83 2.55 -13.76
N GLY A 7 7.16 2.28 -12.63
CA GLY A 7 5.94 2.98 -12.20
C GLY A 7 4.66 2.51 -12.88
N ARG A 8 4.72 1.48 -13.73
CA ARG A 8 3.56 0.86 -14.38
C ARG A 8 3.19 -0.44 -13.72
N ILE A 9 1.90 -0.71 -13.54
CA ILE A 9 1.42 -2.02 -13.14
C ILE A 9 1.55 -2.95 -14.35
N VAL A 10 2.35 -4.02 -14.21
CA VAL A 10 2.54 -5.04 -15.23
C VAL A 10 1.70 -6.29 -14.96
N GLU A 11 1.38 -6.54 -13.68
CA GLU A 11 0.48 -7.62 -13.30
C GLU A 11 -0.27 -7.29 -12.01
N VAL A 12 -1.52 -7.76 -11.90
CA VAL A 12 -2.30 -7.78 -10.66
C VAL A 12 -2.66 -9.22 -10.35
N VAL A 13 -2.26 -9.66 -9.16
CA VAL A 13 -2.50 -11.03 -8.67
C VAL A 13 -3.45 -10.98 -7.49
N TYR A 14 -4.58 -11.66 -7.63
CA TYR A 14 -5.52 -11.90 -6.54
C TYR A 14 -5.17 -13.22 -5.87
N ASP A 15 -5.05 -13.19 -4.54
CA ASP A 15 -4.62 -14.33 -3.74
C ASP A 15 -5.34 -14.32 -2.39
N SER A 16 -5.23 -15.41 -1.64
CA SER A 16 -5.70 -15.47 -0.27
C SER A 16 -4.95 -14.47 0.62
N ASN A 17 -5.66 -13.73 1.44
CA ASN A 17 -5.07 -12.83 2.43
C ASN A 17 -4.28 -13.57 3.52
N LEU A 18 -4.47 -14.89 3.63
CA LEU A 18 -3.95 -15.69 4.74
C LEU A 18 -2.67 -16.45 4.39
N THR A 19 -2.39 -16.69 3.12
CA THR A 19 -1.37 -17.67 2.73
C THR A 19 -0.44 -17.24 1.60
N LEU A 20 -0.72 -16.17 0.86
CA LEU A 20 0.07 -15.70 -0.29
C LEU A 20 0.55 -16.85 -1.21
N GLU A 21 -0.33 -17.78 -1.56
CA GLU A 21 0.01 -19.01 -2.29
C GLU A 21 0.65 -18.75 -3.65
N ARG A 22 0.33 -17.62 -4.28
CA ARG A 22 0.86 -17.23 -5.58
C ARG A 22 2.16 -16.41 -5.53
N LEU A 23 2.61 -16.01 -4.33
CA LEU A 23 3.85 -15.24 -4.19
C LEU A 23 5.08 -15.96 -4.79
N PRO A 24 5.29 -17.27 -4.58
CA PRO A 24 6.41 -17.98 -5.20
C PRO A 24 6.39 -17.98 -6.74
N GLU A 25 5.18 -18.00 -7.34
CA GLU A 25 5.03 -17.90 -8.79
C GLU A 25 5.46 -16.52 -9.29
N VAL A 26 5.02 -15.46 -8.63
CA VAL A 26 5.40 -14.07 -8.94
C VAL A 26 6.92 -13.90 -8.85
N CYS A 27 7.55 -14.41 -7.79
CA CYS A 27 9.00 -14.33 -7.61
C CYS A 27 9.81 -15.15 -8.64
N ARG A 28 9.21 -16.19 -9.24
CA ARG A 28 9.84 -16.92 -10.35
C ARG A 28 9.69 -16.22 -11.69
N THR A 29 8.55 -15.54 -11.88
CA THR A 29 8.22 -14.87 -13.15
C THR A 29 8.95 -13.53 -13.27
N TYR A 30 9.12 -12.83 -12.18
CA TYR A 30 9.69 -11.48 -12.14
C TYR A 30 10.92 -11.41 -11.25
N THR A 31 11.92 -10.63 -11.65
CA THR A 31 13.04 -10.25 -10.78
C THR A 31 12.57 -9.12 -9.86
N ILE A 32 12.13 -9.47 -8.65
CA ILE A 32 11.66 -8.50 -7.67
C ILE A 32 12.87 -7.86 -6.98
N GLU A 33 12.96 -6.54 -6.99
CA GLU A 33 14.04 -5.78 -6.35
C GLU A 33 13.67 -5.31 -4.94
N LYS A 34 12.40 -5.02 -4.71
CA LYS A 34 11.86 -4.56 -3.40
C LYS A 34 10.37 -4.80 -3.34
N ALA A 35 9.83 -4.84 -2.14
CA ALA A 35 8.40 -4.99 -1.92
C ALA A 35 7.89 -4.00 -0.86
N ILE A 36 6.62 -3.67 -0.95
CA ILE A 36 5.87 -2.95 0.08
C ILE A 36 4.64 -3.76 0.44
N VAL A 37 4.36 -3.85 1.72
CA VAL A 37 3.20 -4.56 2.27
C VAL A 37 2.38 -3.59 3.11
N ALA A 38 1.12 -3.41 2.73
CA ALA A 38 0.10 -2.71 3.52
C ALA A 38 -0.93 -3.74 3.99
N THR A 39 -1.24 -3.75 5.27
CA THR A 39 -2.21 -4.68 5.85
C THR A 39 -2.96 -4.03 7.00
N VAL A 40 -4.22 -4.42 7.17
CA VAL A 40 -5.08 -4.05 8.32
C VAL A 40 -5.26 -5.21 9.30
N ILE A 41 -4.65 -6.37 8.99
CA ILE A 41 -4.67 -7.57 9.83
C ILE A 41 -3.26 -7.97 10.22
N ASP A 42 -3.12 -8.70 11.32
CA ASP A 42 -1.85 -9.30 11.70
C ASP A 42 -1.45 -10.38 10.68
N LEU A 43 -0.21 -10.30 10.22
CA LEU A 43 0.34 -11.31 9.31
C LEU A 43 0.65 -12.60 10.08
N SER A 44 0.29 -13.74 9.49
CA SER A 44 0.65 -15.04 10.03
C SER A 44 2.16 -15.27 9.95
N ARG A 45 2.68 -16.21 10.77
CA ARG A 45 4.10 -16.62 10.70
C ARG A 45 4.47 -17.17 9.32
N GLU A 46 3.53 -17.85 8.68
CA GLU A 46 3.71 -18.40 7.34
C GLU A 46 3.93 -17.30 6.31
N VAL A 47 3.06 -16.28 6.31
CA VAL A 47 3.21 -15.12 5.42
C VAL A 47 4.50 -14.36 5.69
N LEU A 48 4.86 -14.14 6.96
CA LEU A 48 6.13 -13.49 7.31
C LEU A 48 7.33 -14.28 6.79
N SER A 49 7.33 -15.61 6.95
CA SER A 49 8.38 -16.48 6.41
C SER A 49 8.48 -16.39 4.89
N GLN A 50 7.36 -16.42 4.19
CA GLN A 50 7.33 -16.27 2.73
C GLN A 50 7.92 -14.91 2.27
N LEU A 51 7.62 -13.85 3.01
CA LEU A 51 8.18 -12.53 2.72
C LEU A 51 9.69 -12.49 2.97
N GLU A 52 10.18 -13.09 4.07
CA GLU A 52 11.60 -13.21 4.36
C GLU A 52 12.36 -14.01 3.29
N ASP A 53 11.74 -15.08 2.78
CA ASP A 53 12.31 -15.94 1.72
C ASP A 53 12.48 -15.21 0.38
N MET A 54 11.81 -14.08 0.16
CA MET A 54 12.04 -13.24 -1.02
C MET A 54 13.46 -12.68 -1.08
N ALA A 55 14.14 -12.56 0.05
CA ALA A 55 15.51 -12.04 0.17
C ALA A 55 15.73 -10.66 -0.47
N VAL A 56 14.70 -9.81 -0.47
CA VAL A 56 14.71 -8.42 -0.96
C VAL A 56 14.28 -7.45 0.15
N PRO A 57 14.64 -6.16 0.06
CA PRO A 57 14.12 -5.16 1.00
C PRO A 57 12.59 -5.12 0.98
N ILE A 58 11.96 -5.25 2.14
CA ILE A 58 10.51 -5.19 2.32
C ILE A 58 10.18 -4.05 3.26
N LEU A 59 9.33 -3.14 2.79
CA LEU A 59 8.71 -2.12 3.63
C LEU A 59 7.35 -2.62 4.12
N LEU A 60 7.27 -2.97 5.38
CA LEU A 60 5.98 -3.18 6.04
C LEU A 60 5.45 -1.84 6.52
N LEU A 61 4.38 -1.37 5.86
CA LEU A 61 3.78 -0.07 6.15
C LEU A 61 3.21 -0.05 7.56
N ASN A 62 3.60 0.95 8.34
CA ASN A 62 3.17 1.13 9.73
C ASN A 62 3.12 2.62 10.11
N GLU A 63 2.68 2.93 11.32
CA GLU A 63 2.52 4.30 11.82
C GLU A 63 3.81 5.15 11.83
N LYS A 64 4.98 4.50 11.81
CA LYS A 64 6.30 5.15 11.81
C LYS A 64 6.89 5.31 10.43
N THR A 65 6.23 4.75 9.40
CA THR A 65 6.71 4.86 8.03
C THR A 65 6.64 6.31 7.58
N SER A 66 7.79 6.85 7.15
CA SER A 66 7.83 8.19 6.55
C SER A 66 7.11 8.16 5.20
N LEU A 67 6.15 9.03 5.04
CA LEU A 67 5.31 9.12 3.84
C LEU A 67 5.58 10.44 3.10
N PRO A 68 5.37 10.49 1.79
CA PRO A 68 5.54 11.72 1.00
C PRO A 68 4.36 12.70 1.16
N VAL A 69 3.43 12.41 2.06
CA VAL A 69 2.32 13.30 2.43
C VAL A 69 2.36 13.59 3.94
N GLU A 70 2.05 14.82 4.32
CA GLU A 70 1.89 15.19 5.72
C GLU A 70 0.52 14.71 6.22
N ASN A 71 0.53 13.87 7.25
CA ASN A 71 -0.70 13.32 7.80
C ASN A 71 -1.28 14.24 8.89
N LEU A 72 -2.37 14.92 8.58
CA LEU A 72 -3.13 15.79 9.49
C LEU A 72 -4.40 15.11 10.03
N TYR A 73 -4.57 13.80 9.80
CA TYR A 73 -5.71 13.05 10.31
C TYR A 73 -5.74 13.05 11.84
N GLU A 74 -6.89 13.36 12.44
CA GLU A 74 -7.00 13.57 13.90
C GLU A 74 -6.63 12.35 14.74
N THR A 75 -6.85 11.14 14.21
CA THR A 75 -6.55 9.88 14.90
C THR A 75 -5.63 8.98 14.06
N PRO A 76 -4.36 9.37 13.84
CA PRO A 76 -3.48 8.67 12.90
C PRO A 76 -3.23 7.20 13.25
N ARG A 77 -3.37 6.82 14.52
CA ARG A 77 -3.21 5.42 14.98
C ARG A 77 -4.34 4.49 14.58
N THR A 78 -5.50 5.03 14.24
CA THR A 78 -6.68 4.25 13.83
C THR A 78 -6.91 4.27 12.33
N LEU A 79 -6.07 5.00 11.61
CA LEU A 79 -6.12 5.08 10.15
C LEU A 79 -5.64 3.78 9.52
N GLY A 80 -6.46 3.19 8.66
CA GLY A 80 -6.07 2.02 7.89
C GLY A 80 -4.92 2.33 6.92
N TYR A 81 -3.96 1.42 6.84
CA TYR A 81 -2.81 1.61 5.93
C TYR A 81 -3.19 1.50 4.45
N ASP A 82 -4.28 0.83 4.13
CA ASP A 82 -4.91 0.80 2.81
C ASP A 82 -5.35 2.19 2.37
N ARG A 83 -6.01 2.95 3.25
CA ARG A 83 -6.41 4.35 3.01
C ARG A 83 -5.18 5.23 2.77
N MET A 84 -4.15 5.07 3.60
CA MET A 84 -2.90 5.82 3.45
C MET A 84 -2.19 5.48 2.13
N ALA A 85 -2.16 4.21 1.73
CA ALA A 85 -1.60 3.80 0.44
C ALA A 85 -2.36 4.43 -0.74
N ALA A 86 -3.69 4.48 -0.68
CA ALA A 86 -4.52 5.13 -1.70
C ALA A 86 -4.23 6.63 -1.81
N VAL A 87 -4.08 7.32 -0.67
CA VAL A 87 -3.73 8.75 -0.59
C VAL A 87 -2.36 9.03 -1.20
N VAL A 88 -1.35 8.25 -0.83
CA VAL A 88 0.02 8.40 -1.38
C VAL A 88 0.03 8.13 -2.89
N GLY A 89 -0.66 7.08 -3.33
CA GLY A 89 -0.76 6.75 -4.76
C GLY A 89 -1.46 7.84 -5.57
N ALA A 90 -2.53 8.42 -5.05
CA ALA A 90 -3.23 9.52 -5.70
C ALA A 90 -2.36 10.79 -5.77
N ASN A 91 -1.66 11.14 -4.69
CA ASN A 91 -0.74 12.29 -4.67
C ASN A 91 0.41 12.12 -5.67
N GLU A 92 0.93 10.93 -5.85
CA GLU A 92 1.97 10.63 -6.85
C GLU A 92 1.45 10.80 -8.27
N GLN A 93 0.21 10.42 -8.55
CA GLN A 93 -0.40 10.57 -9.88
C GLN A 93 -0.82 12.01 -10.20
N PHE A 94 -1.18 12.80 -9.21
CA PHE A 94 -1.71 14.15 -9.37
C PHE A 94 -0.99 15.16 -8.45
N PRO A 95 0.35 15.28 -8.53
CA PRO A 95 1.09 16.14 -7.61
C PRO A 95 0.68 17.61 -7.74
N GLY A 96 0.66 18.31 -6.61
CA GLY A 96 0.36 19.75 -6.56
C GLY A 96 -1.10 20.11 -6.83
N ARG A 97 -2.02 19.18 -6.60
CA ARG A 97 -3.47 19.37 -6.77
C ARG A 97 -4.24 18.98 -5.52
N ASP A 98 -5.40 19.60 -5.34
CA ASP A 98 -6.39 19.13 -4.39
C ASP A 98 -7.04 17.86 -4.96
N ILE A 99 -7.03 16.79 -4.16
CA ILE A 99 -7.44 15.45 -4.58
C ILE A 99 -8.49 14.91 -3.61
N LEU A 100 -9.60 14.44 -4.15
CA LEU A 100 -10.54 13.59 -3.45
C LEU A 100 -10.37 12.15 -3.93
N VAL A 101 -9.93 11.27 -3.04
CA VAL A 101 -9.85 9.84 -3.28
C VAL A 101 -11.14 9.19 -2.79
N ILE A 102 -11.78 8.39 -3.61
CA ILE A 102 -12.96 7.61 -3.25
C ILE A 102 -12.62 6.14 -3.43
N ASP A 103 -12.59 5.40 -2.35
CA ASP A 103 -12.44 3.94 -2.37
C ASP A 103 -13.80 3.30 -2.14
N ALA A 104 -14.31 2.62 -3.16
CA ALA A 104 -15.61 1.99 -3.18
C ALA A 104 -15.44 0.46 -3.19
N GLY A 105 -15.24 -0.12 -2.02
CA GLY A 105 -15.15 -1.56 -1.79
C GLY A 105 -16.31 -2.07 -0.95
N THR A 106 -16.03 -2.87 0.08
CA THR A 106 -17.01 -3.32 1.08
C THR A 106 -17.62 -2.15 1.83
N CYS A 107 -16.82 -1.13 2.08
CA CYS A 107 -17.24 0.19 2.55
C CYS A 107 -16.86 1.23 1.51
N ILE A 108 -17.44 2.42 1.60
CA ILE A 108 -17.00 3.58 0.82
C ILE A 108 -16.27 4.51 1.76
N THR A 109 -15.02 4.84 1.44
CA THR A 109 -14.24 5.85 2.16
C THR A 109 -13.93 7.03 1.26
N TYR A 110 -13.74 8.18 1.87
CA TYR A 110 -13.37 9.43 1.20
C TYR A 110 -12.11 9.96 1.85
N GLU A 111 -11.17 10.42 1.04
CA GLU A 111 -9.90 10.93 1.53
C GLU A 111 -9.58 12.24 0.82
N PHE A 112 -9.27 13.28 1.57
CA PHE A 112 -8.89 14.55 0.98
C PHE A 112 -7.40 14.85 1.19
N VAL A 113 -6.71 15.15 0.10
CA VAL A 113 -5.33 15.61 0.08
C VAL A 113 -5.26 16.95 -0.62
N ASP A 114 -4.66 17.95 -0.01
CA ASP A 114 -4.52 19.26 -0.62
C ASP A 114 -3.30 19.37 -1.54
N ALA A 115 -3.24 20.45 -2.31
CA ALA A 115 -2.16 20.73 -3.27
C ALA A 115 -0.76 20.82 -2.63
N ALA A 116 -0.66 20.98 -1.30
CA ALA A 116 0.59 20.97 -0.56
C ALA A 116 0.96 19.57 -0.02
N ALA A 117 0.29 18.52 -0.51
CA ALA A 117 0.46 17.13 -0.09
C ALA A 117 0.15 16.93 1.41
N ARG A 118 -0.87 17.60 1.94
CA ARG A 118 -1.36 17.42 3.31
C ARG A 118 -2.65 16.62 3.27
N TYR A 119 -2.65 15.50 3.96
CA TYR A 119 -3.81 14.61 4.09
C TYR A 119 -4.66 15.02 5.28
N HIS A 120 -5.90 15.41 5.02
CA HIS A 120 -6.85 15.93 6.01
C HIS A 120 -7.82 14.88 6.54
N GLY A 121 -7.85 13.71 5.93
CA GLY A 121 -8.81 12.66 6.27
C GLY A 121 -10.05 12.68 5.36
N GLY A 122 -11.11 11.99 5.82
CA GLY A 122 -12.40 11.88 5.16
C GLY A 122 -13.46 11.27 6.05
#